data_069b5dc1aaa98ef29b617ea5a37f9835
#
_entry.id   069b5dc1aaa98ef29b617ea5a37f9835
#
_cell.length_a   1.000
_cell.length_b   1.000
_cell.length_c   1.000
_cell.angle_alpha   90.00
_cell.angle_beta   90.00
_cell.angle_gamma   90.00
#
_symmetry.space_group_name_H-M   'P 1'
#
loop_
_entity.id
_entity.type
_entity.pdbx_description
1 polymer ?
#
loop_
_entity_poly.entity_id
_entity_poly.type
_entity_poly.pdbx_seq_one_letter_code
_entity_poly.pdbx_strand_id
1 'polypeptide(L)' 'MNNNKIYTLLEYIDMKFGGNQAAFARAQDVKRPQVTQWINKDFIVVDGALYSHRRDLNNKLAD' A
#
# COMPACT_ATOMS: atom_id res chain seq x y z
N MET A 1 -11.71 -9.75 17.35
CA MET A 1 -11.75 -9.62 16.41
C MET A 1 -10.86 -9.05 15.75
N ASN A 2 -10.34 -9.28 15.02
CA ASN A 2 -9.44 -8.81 14.46
C ASN A 2 -9.76 -8.08 13.38
N ASN A 3 -9.50 -7.04 13.25
CA ASN A 3 -9.81 -6.25 12.26
C ASN A 3 -8.66 -5.83 11.52
N ASN A 4 -7.86 -6.73 11.09
CA ASN A 4 -6.74 -6.38 10.32
C ASN A 4 -7.19 -5.81 9.04
N LYS A 5 -7.04 -4.55 8.83
CA LYS A 5 -7.44 -3.93 7.62
C LYS A 5 -6.27 -3.85 6.70
N ILE A 6 -6.33 -4.59 5.61
CA ILE A 6 -5.29 -4.66 4.61
C ILE A 6 -5.80 -4.08 3.32
N TYR A 7 -5.07 -3.11 2.78
CA TYR A 7 -5.47 -2.44 1.55
C TYR A 7 -4.29 -2.36 0.62
N THR A 8 -4.55 -2.35 -0.68
CA THR A 8 -3.50 -1.92 -1.59
C THR A 8 -3.27 -0.45 -1.32
N LEU A 9 -2.11 0.05 -1.70
CA LEU A 9 -1.84 1.46 -1.47
C LEU A 9 -2.84 2.33 -2.23
N LEU A 10 -3.20 1.92 -3.44
CA LEU A 10 -4.14 2.68 -4.23
C LEU A 10 -5.50 2.75 -3.54
N GLU A 11 -5.96 1.66 -2.98
CA GLU A 11 -7.21 1.63 -2.23
C GLU A 11 -7.16 2.53 -1.02
N TYR A 12 -6.04 2.50 -0.33
CA TYR A 12 -5.87 3.32 0.87
C TYR A 12 -5.93 4.80 0.53
N ILE A 13 -5.25 5.20 -0.55
CA ILE A 13 -5.26 6.59 -0.96
C ILE A 13 -6.68 7.01 -1.36
N ASP A 14 -7.39 6.13 -2.04
CA ASP A 14 -8.73 6.43 -2.45
C ASP A 14 -9.64 6.64 -1.23
N MET A 15 -9.50 5.78 -0.23
CA MET A 15 -10.32 5.85 0.93
C MET A 15 -10.00 7.02 1.83
N LYS A 16 -8.74 7.27 2.07
CA LYS A 16 -8.33 8.25 3.06
C LYS A 16 -8.05 9.63 2.47
N PHE A 17 -7.75 9.70 1.21
CA PHE A 17 -7.35 10.95 0.57
C PHE A 17 -8.18 11.27 -0.67
N GLY A 18 -9.29 10.54 -0.85
CA GLY A 18 -10.16 10.78 -2.00
C GLY A 18 -9.48 10.56 -3.33
N GLY A 19 -8.47 9.70 -3.34
CA GLY A 19 -7.75 9.41 -4.59
C GLY A 19 -6.67 10.45 -4.91
N ASN A 20 -6.42 11.39 -4.02
CA ASN A 20 -5.47 12.45 -4.29
C ASN A 20 -4.07 12.03 -3.89
N GLN A 21 -3.28 11.57 -4.87
CA GLN A 21 -1.93 11.07 -4.61
C GLN A 21 -1.01 12.19 -4.15
N ALA A 22 -1.22 13.41 -4.62
CA ALA A 22 -0.39 14.52 -4.21
C ALA A 22 -0.61 14.83 -2.72
N ALA A 23 -1.85 14.74 -2.26
CA ALA A 23 -2.14 14.97 -0.85
C ALA A 23 -1.52 13.87 0.00
N PHE A 24 -1.59 12.63 -0.47
CA PHE A 24 -0.96 11.51 0.23
C PHE A 24 0.55 11.72 0.31
N ALA A 25 1.17 12.14 -0.79
CA ALA A 25 2.61 12.37 -0.81
C ALA A 25 3.01 13.43 0.20
N ARG A 26 2.23 14.50 0.27
CA ARG A 26 2.52 15.55 1.23
C ARG A 26 2.38 15.07 2.65
N ALA A 27 1.36 14.27 2.92
CA ALA A 27 1.14 13.74 4.26
C ALA A 27 2.29 12.83 4.69
N GLN A 28 2.91 12.14 3.72
CA GLN A 28 4.01 11.24 4.02
C GLN A 28 5.37 11.92 3.89
N ASP A 29 5.36 13.19 3.51
CA ASP A 29 6.60 13.94 3.33
C ASP A 29 7.49 13.30 2.27
N VAL A 30 6.90 12.89 1.17
CA VAL A 30 7.64 12.34 0.04
C VAL A 30 7.14 13.00 -1.22
N LYS A 31 7.81 12.76 -2.32
CA LYS A 31 7.41 13.34 -3.59
C LYS A 31 6.52 12.37 -4.34
N ARG A 32 5.71 12.90 -5.24
CA ARG A 32 4.77 12.08 -5.98
C ARG A 32 5.41 10.90 -6.70
N PRO A 33 6.57 11.04 -7.32
CA PRO A 33 7.20 9.87 -7.97
C PRO A 33 7.44 8.72 -7.00
N GLN A 34 7.70 9.02 -5.73
CA GLN A 34 7.88 7.97 -4.74
C GLN A 34 6.57 7.21 -4.53
N VAL A 35 5.45 7.91 -4.50
CA VAL A 35 4.15 7.27 -4.34
C VAL A 35 3.86 6.39 -5.54
N THR A 36 4.16 6.88 -6.74
CA THR A 36 3.97 6.11 -7.96
C THR A 36 4.79 4.82 -7.92
N GLN A 37 6.02 4.90 -7.44
CA GLN A 37 6.84 3.72 -7.32
C GLN A 37 6.24 2.73 -6.35
N TRP A 38 5.76 3.19 -5.24
CA TRP A 38 5.15 2.30 -4.24
C TRP A 38 3.93 1.59 -4.83
N ILE A 39 3.10 2.31 -5.58
CA ILE A 39 1.94 1.72 -6.21
C ILE A 39 2.37 0.67 -7.24
N ASN A 40 3.37 1.00 -8.05
CA ASN A 40 3.82 0.08 -9.07
C ASN A 40 4.47 -1.17 -8.52
N LYS A 41 4.99 -1.09 -7.31
CA LYS A 41 5.61 -2.23 -6.68
C LYS A 41 4.65 -2.96 -5.76
N ASP A 42 3.37 -2.64 -5.86
CA ASP A 42 2.32 -3.34 -5.11
C ASP A 42 2.50 -3.27 -3.59
N PHE A 43 2.92 -2.14 -3.11
CA PHE A 43 2.99 -1.96 -1.66
C PHE A 43 1.58 -2.02 -1.09
N ILE A 44 1.48 -2.46 0.15
CA ILE A 44 0.19 -2.58 0.81
C ILE A 44 0.21 -1.81 2.12
N VAL A 45 -0.97 -1.53 2.63
CA VAL A 45 -1.12 -0.85 3.90
C VAL A 45 -1.80 -1.79 4.87
N VAL A 46 -1.18 -2.03 6.00
CA VAL A 46 -1.73 -2.90 7.02
C VAL A 46 -1.74 -2.11 8.31
N ASP A 47 -2.94 -1.90 8.87
CA ASP A 47 -3.08 -1.15 10.10
C ASP A 47 -2.42 0.22 10.01
N GLY A 48 -2.53 0.87 8.88
CA GLY A 48 -1.98 2.20 8.69
C GLY A 48 -0.49 2.25 8.45
N ALA A 49 0.17 1.11 8.33
CA ALA A 49 1.60 1.05 8.05
C ALA A 49 1.86 0.54 6.65
N LEU A 50 2.87 1.07 6.00
CA LEU A 50 3.17 0.70 4.62
C LEU A 50 4.16 -0.46 4.60
N TYR A 51 3.84 -1.49 3.83
CA TYR A 51 4.69 -2.66 3.70
C TYR A 51 4.94 -2.96 2.24
N SER A 52 6.13 -3.36 1.92
CA SER A 52 6.44 -3.71 0.53
C SER A 52 6.00 -5.14 0.26
N HIS A 53 5.54 -5.35 -0.97
CA HIS A 53 5.19 -6.68 -1.41
C HIS A 53 6.47 -7.33 -1.89
N ARG A 54 6.88 -8.37 -1.22
CA ARG A 54 8.16 -8.99 -1.56
C ARG A 54 8.00 -10.00 -2.68
N ARG A 55 7.10 -10.91 -2.57
CA ARG A 55 6.89 -11.88 -3.61
C ARG A 55 5.69 -12.73 -3.23
N ASP A 56 5.08 -13.30 -4.20
CA ASP A 56 3.98 -14.21 -3.95
C ASP A 56 4.53 -15.53 -3.42
N LEU A 57 3.87 -16.07 -2.45
CA LEU A 57 4.29 -17.35 -1.92
C LEU A 57 3.84 -18.46 -2.82
N ASN A 58 4.68 -19.48 -2.89
CA ASN A 58 4.38 -20.63 -3.71
C ASN A 58 3.69 -21.63 -2.84
N ASN A 59 2.45 -21.94 -3.13
CA ASN A 59 1.73 -22.86 -2.34
C ASN A 59 1.78 -24.24 -2.77
N LYS A 60 2.58 -24.59 -3.68
CA LYS A 60 2.60 -25.89 -4.09
C LYS A 60 3.26 -26.70 -3.20
N LEU A 61 3.39 -27.07 -2.60
CA LEU A 61 3.93 -27.74 -1.79
C LEU A 61 4.11 -27.99 -0.97
N ALA A 62 3.99 -27.87 -0.71
CA ALA A 62 4.07 -27.97 0.07
C ALA A 62 4.59 -28.93 0.29
N ASP A 63 4.84 -29.17 0.19
CA ASP A 63 5.31 -29.86 0.27
C ASP A 63 5.76 -29.97 0.37
#